data_785ed5f28b43595d2a1cff124573d9a9
#
_entry.id   785ed5f28b43595d2a1cff124573d9a9
#
_cell.length_a   1.000
_cell.length_b   1.000
_cell.length_c   1.000
_cell.angle_alpha   90.00
_cell.angle_beta   90.00
_cell.angle_gamma   90.00
#
_symmetry.space_group_name_H-M   'P 1'
#
loop_
_entity.id
_entity.type
_entity.pdbx_description
1 polymer ?
#
loop_
_entity_poly.entity_id
_entity_poly.type
_entity_poly.pdbx_seq_one_letter_code
_entity_poly.pdbx_strand_id
1 'polypeptide(L)'
;VLNGNDTFVIMPTGGGKSLCYQLPALMLEGTAIVISPLIALMKNQVDSIRSHSQDNEVAHFLNSSLSRTQMRKVKEDIVEGKTKVLFIAPETLTKEENISFFQSVNISFVAVDEAHCISEWGHDFRPEYRRIRVMIDAINKEIPIVALTATATPKVQSDIVKNLNMKGEARYISSFNRENLYYEIRPKGKKEQTIRQIIQFIKKRSNQSGIIYVQSRKSTEAIAEALRVNDIKAAPYHAGLDAKTRSKTQDDFLM
;
A
#
# COMPACT_ATOMS: atom_id res chain seq x y z
N VAL A 1 11.94 14.50 -6.42
CA VAL A 1 10.51 14.79 -6.64
C VAL A 1 10.29 16.28 -6.77
N LEU A 2 10.60 17.09 -5.74
CA LEU A 2 10.36 18.55 -5.74
C LEU A 2 11.03 19.31 -6.90
N ASN A 3 12.11 18.77 -7.45
CA ASN A 3 12.82 19.35 -8.60
C ASN A 3 12.33 18.79 -9.95
N GLY A 4 11.21 18.08 -9.99
CA GLY A 4 10.67 17.49 -11.22
C GLY A 4 11.44 16.29 -11.77
N ASN A 5 12.30 15.64 -10.99
CA ASN A 5 13.08 14.49 -11.44
C ASN A 5 12.38 13.17 -11.13
N ASP A 6 12.49 12.21 -12.03
CA ASP A 6 12.11 10.83 -11.76
C ASP A 6 12.88 10.30 -10.56
N THR A 7 12.18 9.59 -9.67
CA THR A 7 12.76 9.15 -8.39
C THR A 7 12.41 7.69 -8.13
N PHE A 8 13.41 6.87 -7.82
CA PHE A 8 13.20 5.48 -7.47
C PHE A 8 13.61 5.22 -6.01
N VAL A 9 12.66 4.74 -5.20
CA VAL A 9 12.80 4.58 -3.76
C VAL A 9 12.61 3.12 -3.36
N ILE A 10 13.59 2.54 -2.68
CA ILE A 10 13.50 1.22 -2.06
C ILE A 10 13.67 1.40 -0.56
N MET A 11 12.61 1.14 0.18
CA MET A 11 12.61 1.25 1.64
C MET A 11 11.80 0.10 2.25
N PRO A 12 12.22 -0.49 3.37
CA PRO A 12 11.46 -1.55 4.03
C PRO A 12 10.06 -1.09 4.44
N THR A 13 9.16 -2.03 4.62
CA THR A 13 7.83 -1.75 5.19
C THR A 13 8.00 -1.08 6.57
N GLY A 14 7.22 -0.03 6.83
CA GLY A 14 7.37 0.81 8.02
C GLY A 14 8.54 1.80 7.96
N GLY A 15 9.31 1.86 6.87
CA GLY A 15 10.42 2.81 6.67
C GLY A 15 9.99 4.22 6.25
N GLY A 16 8.69 4.50 6.13
CA GLY A 16 8.20 5.83 5.75
C GLY A 16 8.03 6.06 4.25
N LYS A 17 7.91 5.01 3.41
CA LYS A 17 7.69 5.14 1.95
C LYS A 17 6.59 6.13 1.59
N SER A 18 5.47 6.10 2.31
CA SER A 18 4.32 6.99 2.04
C SER A 18 4.68 8.46 2.14
N LEU A 19 5.57 8.84 3.06
CA LEU A 19 6.04 10.21 3.21
C LEU A 19 6.79 10.72 1.98
N CYS A 20 7.44 9.83 1.23
CA CYS A 20 8.20 10.21 0.02
C CYS A 20 7.30 10.78 -1.09
N TYR A 21 6.01 10.48 -1.08
CA TYR A 21 5.05 11.10 -2.01
C TYR A 21 4.04 12.01 -1.31
N GLN A 22 3.66 11.74 -0.06
CA GLN A 22 2.67 12.56 0.65
C GLN A 22 3.21 13.98 0.89
N LEU A 23 4.43 14.12 1.40
CA LEU A 23 5.01 15.42 1.69
C LEU A 23 5.21 16.27 0.42
N PRO A 24 5.82 15.77 -0.67
CA PRO A 24 5.89 16.54 -1.92
C PRO A 24 4.53 16.92 -2.49
N ALA A 25 3.53 16.03 -2.39
CA ALA A 25 2.17 16.32 -2.87
C ALA A 25 1.54 17.50 -2.13
N LEU A 26 1.76 17.61 -0.83
CA LEU A 26 1.26 18.74 -0.03
C LEU A 26 2.00 20.05 -0.34
N MET A 27 3.24 19.98 -0.78
CA MET A 27 4.10 21.15 -1.05
C MET A 27 3.96 21.69 -2.47
N LEU A 28 3.66 20.83 -3.45
CA LEU A 28 3.57 21.18 -4.85
C LEU A 28 2.17 21.69 -5.23
N GLU A 29 2.09 22.50 -6.28
CA GLU A 29 0.82 22.84 -6.90
C GLU A 29 0.26 21.66 -7.69
N GLY A 30 -1.09 21.56 -7.75
CA GLY A 30 -1.79 20.48 -8.42
C GLY A 30 -2.02 19.27 -7.55
N THR A 31 -2.39 18.15 -8.17
CA THR A 31 -2.71 16.88 -7.53
C THR A 31 -1.67 15.82 -7.86
N ALA A 32 -1.13 15.16 -6.86
CA ALA A 32 -0.31 13.96 -7.05
C ALA A 32 -1.21 12.72 -7.21
N ILE A 33 -0.98 11.94 -8.26
CA ILE A 33 -1.65 10.66 -8.46
C ILE A 33 -0.80 9.55 -7.84
N VAL A 34 -1.37 8.76 -6.93
CA VAL A 34 -0.73 7.58 -6.32
C VAL A 34 -1.39 6.32 -6.84
N ILE A 35 -0.69 5.58 -7.67
CA ILE A 35 -1.15 4.29 -8.21
C ILE A 35 -0.81 3.21 -7.19
N SER A 36 -1.83 2.53 -6.67
CA SER A 36 -1.67 1.48 -5.65
C SER A 36 -2.48 0.23 -6.02
N PRO A 37 -1.98 -1.00 -5.74
CA PRO A 37 -2.65 -2.23 -6.15
C PRO A 37 -3.78 -2.67 -5.22
N LEU A 38 -3.88 -2.09 -4.02
CA LEU A 38 -4.74 -2.59 -2.95
C LEU A 38 -5.76 -1.54 -2.51
N ILE A 39 -7.01 -1.73 -2.94
CA ILE A 39 -8.15 -0.83 -2.63
C ILE A 39 -8.32 -0.62 -1.12
N ALA A 40 -8.17 -1.68 -0.31
CA ALA A 40 -8.29 -1.59 1.14
C ALA A 40 -7.23 -0.67 1.77
N LEU A 41 -6.00 -0.68 1.24
CA LEU A 41 -4.93 0.19 1.73
C LEU A 41 -5.15 1.66 1.33
N MET A 42 -5.75 1.93 0.17
CA MET A 42 -6.04 3.29 -0.27
C MET A 42 -6.90 4.05 0.75
N LYS A 43 -7.96 3.41 1.26
CA LYS A 43 -8.82 4.02 2.27
C LYS A 43 -8.01 4.37 3.53
N ASN A 44 -7.23 3.43 4.05
CA ASN A 44 -6.42 3.66 5.25
C ASN A 44 -5.41 4.80 5.05
N GLN A 45 -4.79 4.89 3.86
CA GLN A 45 -3.87 5.98 3.52
C GLN A 45 -4.58 7.34 3.47
N VAL A 46 -5.75 7.39 2.84
CA VAL A 46 -6.58 8.61 2.78
C VAL A 46 -7.01 9.04 4.19
N ASP A 47 -7.52 8.12 5.00
CA ASP A 47 -7.94 8.39 6.37
C ASP A 47 -6.77 8.89 7.22
N SER A 48 -5.58 8.32 7.05
CA SER A 48 -4.35 8.76 7.72
C SER A 48 -3.95 10.18 7.31
N ILE A 49 -4.00 10.54 6.02
CA ILE A 49 -3.66 11.89 5.56
C ILE A 49 -4.68 12.90 6.12
N ARG A 50 -5.95 12.59 6.05
CA ARG A 50 -7.04 13.45 6.54
C ARG A 50 -6.96 13.69 8.05
N SER A 51 -6.56 12.68 8.83
CA SER A 51 -6.41 12.81 10.28
C SER A 51 -5.33 13.82 10.72
N HIS A 52 -4.40 14.14 9.82
CA HIS A 52 -3.32 15.12 10.04
C HIS A 52 -3.59 16.45 9.32
N SER A 53 -4.74 16.60 8.66
CA SER A 53 -5.14 17.82 7.96
C SER A 53 -6.41 18.41 8.57
N GLN A 54 -6.58 19.73 8.46
CA GLN A 54 -7.84 20.40 8.78
C GLN A 54 -8.87 20.26 7.66
N ASP A 55 -8.44 19.83 6.47
CA ASP A 55 -9.26 19.70 5.27
C ASP A 55 -9.42 18.23 4.88
N ASN A 56 -10.65 17.75 4.85
CA ASN A 56 -10.97 16.38 4.48
C ASN A 56 -10.86 16.12 2.95
N GLU A 57 -10.88 17.17 2.15
CA GLU A 57 -10.76 17.11 0.70
C GLU A 57 -9.30 17.01 0.22
N VAL A 58 -8.31 17.15 1.12
CA VAL A 58 -6.88 17.09 0.81
C VAL A 58 -6.45 15.77 0.16
N ALA A 59 -7.12 14.67 0.48
CA ALA A 59 -6.83 13.36 -0.09
C ALA A 59 -8.11 12.60 -0.43
N HIS A 60 -8.11 11.95 -1.59
CA HIS A 60 -9.19 11.09 -2.05
C HIS A 60 -8.67 9.78 -2.62
N PHE A 61 -9.55 8.83 -2.84
CA PHE A 61 -9.30 7.67 -3.70
C PHE A 61 -10.33 7.57 -4.80
N LEU A 62 -9.95 6.99 -5.94
CA LEU A 62 -10.81 6.75 -7.09
C LEU A 62 -10.68 5.27 -7.50
N ASN A 63 -11.70 4.49 -7.24
CA ASN A 63 -11.76 3.08 -7.58
C ASN A 63 -13.21 2.62 -7.84
N SER A 64 -13.40 1.34 -8.18
CA SER A 64 -14.70 0.76 -8.54
C SER A 64 -15.71 0.69 -7.39
N SER A 65 -15.33 0.95 -6.15
CA SER A 65 -16.24 0.91 -5.01
C SER A 65 -17.05 2.20 -4.82
N LEU A 66 -16.65 3.30 -5.49
CA LEU A 66 -17.32 4.58 -5.38
C LEU A 66 -18.58 4.64 -6.25
N SER A 67 -19.64 5.26 -5.71
CA SER A 67 -20.82 5.64 -6.50
C SER A 67 -20.48 6.76 -7.51
N ARG A 68 -21.32 6.93 -8.52
CA ARG A 68 -21.16 8.00 -9.52
C ARG A 68 -21.13 9.39 -8.88
N THR A 69 -21.96 9.62 -7.86
CA THR A 69 -22.00 10.90 -7.11
C THR A 69 -20.69 11.15 -6.39
N GLN A 70 -20.15 10.13 -5.71
CA GLN A 70 -18.85 10.25 -5.04
C GLN A 70 -17.71 10.50 -6.03
N MET A 71 -17.68 9.79 -7.17
CA MET A 71 -16.67 10.02 -8.21
C MET A 71 -16.74 11.45 -8.76
N ARG A 72 -17.94 12.00 -8.95
CA ARG A 72 -18.13 13.38 -9.39
C ARG A 72 -17.57 14.37 -8.36
N LYS A 73 -17.89 14.19 -7.07
CA LYS A 73 -17.37 15.03 -5.99
C LYS A 73 -15.86 15.04 -5.93
N VAL A 74 -15.21 13.85 -6.06
CA VAL A 74 -13.74 13.76 -6.12
C VAL A 74 -13.17 14.56 -7.30
N LYS A 75 -13.78 14.46 -8.47
CA LYS A 75 -13.34 15.23 -9.65
C LYS A 75 -13.54 16.75 -9.48
N GLU A 76 -14.63 17.17 -8.86
CA GLU A 76 -14.88 18.57 -8.52
C GLU A 76 -13.81 19.12 -7.56
N ASP A 77 -13.48 18.38 -6.49
CA ASP A 77 -12.45 18.79 -5.51
C ASP A 77 -11.04 18.86 -6.12
N ILE A 78 -10.74 18.02 -7.14
CA ILE A 78 -9.50 18.10 -7.91
C ILE A 78 -9.46 19.38 -8.76
N VAL A 79 -10.55 19.68 -9.48
CA VAL A 79 -10.65 20.89 -10.32
C VAL A 79 -10.55 22.17 -9.48
N GLU A 80 -11.12 22.16 -8.27
CA GLU A 80 -11.04 23.27 -7.32
C GLU A 80 -9.67 23.36 -6.61
N GLY A 81 -8.73 22.45 -6.89
CA GLY A 81 -7.40 22.44 -6.30
C GLY A 81 -7.33 22.03 -4.81
N LYS A 82 -8.42 21.54 -4.26
CA LYS A 82 -8.50 21.06 -2.87
C LYS A 82 -7.76 19.75 -2.65
N THR A 83 -7.80 18.87 -3.66
CA THR A 83 -7.18 17.53 -3.56
C THR A 83 -5.70 17.57 -3.90
N LYS A 84 -4.87 17.27 -2.92
CA LYS A 84 -3.41 17.18 -3.07
C LYS A 84 -2.95 15.77 -3.40
N VAL A 85 -3.62 14.75 -2.88
CA VAL A 85 -3.27 13.34 -3.08
C VAL A 85 -4.49 12.56 -3.55
N LEU A 86 -4.37 11.94 -4.73
CA LEU A 86 -5.39 11.04 -5.28
C LEU A 86 -4.84 9.63 -5.40
N PHE A 87 -5.37 8.70 -4.62
CA PHE A 87 -5.09 7.26 -4.80
C PHE A 87 -5.98 6.68 -5.89
N ILE A 88 -5.38 5.92 -6.82
CA ILE A 88 -6.11 5.30 -7.91
C ILE A 88 -5.65 3.87 -8.16
N ALA A 89 -6.60 2.99 -8.46
CA ALA A 89 -6.28 1.64 -8.93
C ALA A 89 -5.85 1.67 -10.41
N PRO A 90 -4.88 0.85 -10.83
CA PRO A 90 -4.42 0.83 -12.24
C PRO A 90 -5.56 0.66 -13.22
N GLU A 91 -6.51 -0.23 -12.93
CA GLU A 91 -7.67 -0.51 -13.79
C GLU A 91 -8.61 0.69 -13.94
N THR A 92 -8.62 1.57 -12.95
CA THR A 92 -9.42 2.80 -12.99
C THR A 92 -8.74 3.87 -13.82
N LEU A 93 -7.41 3.93 -13.77
CA LEU A 93 -6.61 4.85 -14.57
C LEU A 93 -6.73 4.56 -16.08
N THR A 94 -6.94 3.28 -16.47
CA THR A 94 -7.04 2.89 -17.89
C THR A 94 -8.28 3.42 -18.60
N LYS A 95 -9.28 3.90 -17.90
CA LYS A 95 -10.53 4.38 -18.51
C LYS A 95 -10.31 5.70 -19.23
N GLU A 96 -10.73 5.79 -20.50
CA GLU A 96 -10.56 6.98 -21.33
C GLU A 96 -11.13 8.24 -20.67
N GLU A 97 -12.30 8.14 -20.01
CA GLU A 97 -12.91 9.25 -19.28
C GLU A 97 -12.01 9.83 -18.16
N ASN A 98 -11.18 8.98 -17.54
CA ASN A 98 -10.25 9.43 -16.50
C ASN A 98 -8.97 10.02 -17.10
N ILE A 99 -8.45 9.43 -18.17
CA ILE A 99 -7.29 9.99 -18.90
C ILE A 99 -7.65 11.39 -19.41
N SER A 100 -8.79 11.55 -20.10
CA SER A 100 -9.27 12.85 -20.59
C SER A 100 -9.48 13.86 -19.47
N PHE A 101 -9.98 13.42 -18.31
CA PHE A 101 -10.11 14.27 -17.13
C PHE A 101 -8.75 14.73 -16.61
N PHE A 102 -7.79 13.81 -16.45
CA PHE A 102 -6.47 14.15 -15.95
C PHE A 102 -5.64 15.03 -16.90
N GLN A 103 -5.93 14.99 -18.20
CA GLN A 103 -5.36 15.94 -19.18
C GLN A 103 -5.82 17.38 -18.95
N SER A 104 -6.99 17.58 -18.33
CA SER A 104 -7.60 18.90 -18.12
C SER A 104 -7.23 19.55 -16.77
N VAL A 105 -6.49 18.86 -15.91
CA VAL A 105 -6.14 19.33 -14.56
C VAL A 105 -4.62 19.30 -14.35
N ASN A 106 -4.14 20.07 -13.37
CA ASN A 106 -2.72 20.10 -13.02
C ASN A 106 -2.33 18.88 -12.20
N ILE A 107 -1.52 17.99 -12.77
CA ILE A 107 -0.94 16.83 -12.09
C ILE A 107 0.51 17.14 -11.73
N SER A 108 0.83 17.17 -10.44
CA SER A 108 2.17 17.50 -9.94
C SER A 108 3.20 16.41 -10.22
N PHE A 109 2.84 15.14 -9.97
CA PHE A 109 3.64 13.95 -10.28
C PHE A 109 2.78 12.68 -10.17
N VAL A 110 3.32 11.55 -10.62
CA VAL A 110 2.70 10.23 -10.42
C VAL A 110 3.60 9.36 -9.54
N ALA A 111 3.08 8.91 -8.41
CA ALA A 111 3.72 7.90 -7.58
C ALA A 111 3.20 6.50 -7.94
N VAL A 112 4.10 5.56 -8.18
CA VAL A 112 3.79 4.15 -8.42
C VAL A 112 4.18 3.37 -7.16
N ASP A 113 3.20 3.12 -6.31
CA ASP A 113 3.40 2.32 -5.10
C ASP A 113 3.43 0.83 -5.45
N GLU A 114 4.16 0.04 -4.66
CA GLU A 114 4.43 -1.38 -4.92
C GLU A 114 4.93 -1.63 -6.36
N ALA A 115 5.86 -0.78 -6.83
CA ALA A 115 6.35 -0.78 -8.20
C ALA A 115 6.94 -2.14 -8.65
N HIS A 116 7.28 -3.05 -7.70
CA HIS A 116 7.68 -4.43 -8.02
C HIS A 116 6.61 -5.21 -8.78
N CYS A 117 5.33 -4.79 -8.69
CA CYS A 117 4.22 -5.38 -9.46
C CYS A 117 4.38 -5.23 -10.97
N ILE A 118 5.25 -4.34 -11.46
CA ILE A 118 5.56 -4.16 -12.89
C ILE A 118 6.31 -5.38 -13.44
N SER A 119 7.14 -6.01 -12.61
CA SER A 119 8.10 -7.01 -13.03
C SER A 119 7.55 -8.44 -12.95
N GLU A 120 7.65 -9.20 -14.03
CA GLU A 120 7.37 -10.65 -14.04
C GLU A 120 8.33 -11.42 -13.12
N TRP A 121 9.44 -10.84 -12.76
CA TRP A 121 10.40 -11.40 -11.81
C TRP A 121 10.10 -10.99 -10.36
N GLY A 122 9.09 -10.16 -10.15
CA GLY A 122 8.57 -9.78 -8.85
C GLY A 122 7.66 -10.88 -8.26
N HIS A 123 7.44 -10.83 -6.97
CA HIS A 123 6.60 -11.81 -6.25
C HIS A 123 5.08 -11.58 -6.41
N ASP A 124 4.66 -10.42 -6.91
CA ASP A 124 3.25 -10.03 -7.14
C ASP A 124 3.11 -9.30 -8.48
N PHE A 125 3.42 -10.00 -9.58
CA PHE A 125 3.29 -9.44 -10.92
C PHE A 125 1.84 -9.13 -11.26
N ARG A 126 1.59 -7.91 -11.79
CA ARG A 126 0.28 -7.46 -12.24
C ARG A 126 0.37 -6.88 -13.65
N PRO A 127 -0.29 -7.50 -14.64
CA PRO A 127 -0.23 -7.05 -16.04
C PRO A 127 -0.65 -5.59 -16.23
N GLU A 128 -1.58 -5.10 -15.41
CA GLU A 128 -2.08 -3.71 -15.45
C GLU A 128 -0.97 -2.69 -15.16
N TYR A 129 0.00 -3.06 -14.31
CA TYR A 129 1.14 -2.20 -13.98
C TYR A 129 2.06 -1.93 -15.18
N ARG A 130 2.14 -2.85 -16.13
CA ARG A 130 2.92 -2.65 -17.36
C ARG A 130 2.35 -1.55 -18.27
N ARG A 131 1.10 -1.21 -18.12
CA ARG A 131 0.43 -0.17 -18.90
C ARG A 131 0.57 1.23 -18.28
N ILE A 132 1.05 1.33 -17.03
CA ILE A 132 1.10 2.60 -16.29
C ILE A 132 1.86 3.69 -17.07
N ARG A 133 3.03 3.37 -17.63
CA ARG A 133 3.79 4.36 -18.40
C ARG A 133 3.01 4.91 -19.60
N VAL A 134 2.37 4.04 -20.36
CA VAL A 134 1.56 4.43 -21.53
C VAL A 134 0.42 5.37 -21.10
N MET A 135 -0.19 5.13 -19.95
CA MET A 135 -1.26 5.97 -19.42
C MET A 135 -0.75 7.34 -18.94
N ILE A 136 0.41 7.35 -18.24
CA ILE A 136 1.04 8.60 -17.83
C ILE A 136 1.40 9.42 -19.07
N ASP A 137 1.97 8.80 -20.10
CA ASP A 137 2.31 9.47 -21.35
C ASP A 137 1.08 10.01 -22.09
N ALA A 138 -0.05 9.31 -21.99
CA ALA A 138 -1.31 9.77 -22.54
C ALA A 138 -1.85 11.01 -21.80
N ILE A 139 -1.61 11.12 -20.49
CA ILE A 139 -1.99 12.33 -19.72
C ILE A 139 -1.03 13.48 -20.05
N ASN A 140 0.24 13.33 -19.75
CA ASN A 140 1.31 14.26 -20.08
C ASN A 140 2.68 13.58 -19.91
N LYS A 141 3.52 13.60 -20.94
CA LYS A 141 4.84 12.95 -20.98
C LYS A 141 5.87 13.55 -20.03
N GLU A 142 5.67 14.78 -19.60
CA GLU A 142 6.60 15.53 -18.73
C GLU A 142 6.29 15.34 -17.23
N ILE A 143 5.25 14.58 -16.88
CA ILE A 143 4.91 14.31 -15.47
C ILE A 143 6.02 13.46 -14.84
N PRO A 144 6.65 13.92 -13.73
CA PRO A 144 7.65 13.15 -13.01
C PRO A 144 7.07 11.89 -12.39
N ILE A 145 7.86 10.81 -12.34
CA ILE A 145 7.45 9.54 -11.76
C ILE A 145 8.24 9.26 -10.49
N VAL A 146 7.53 8.85 -9.44
CA VAL A 146 8.12 8.36 -8.19
C VAL A 146 7.78 6.88 -8.05
N ALA A 147 8.72 5.99 -8.32
CA ALA A 147 8.53 4.55 -8.15
C ALA A 147 8.97 4.12 -6.74
N LEU A 148 8.10 3.43 -6.01
CA LEU A 148 8.36 3.00 -4.63
C LEU A 148 8.10 1.50 -4.47
N THR A 149 8.98 0.82 -3.75
CA THR A 149 8.76 -0.58 -3.37
C THR A 149 9.49 -0.92 -2.07
N ALA A 150 8.98 -1.92 -1.35
CA ALA A 150 9.69 -2.48 -0.20
C ALA A 150 10.74 -3.52 -0.61
N THR A 151 10.55 -4.19 -1.74
CA THR A 151 11.37 -5.34 -2.13
C THR A 151 11.64 -5.32 -3.63
N ALA A 152 12.91 -5.26 -4.01
CA ALA A 152 13.30 -5.38 -5.41
C ALA A 152 14.74 -5.90 -5.51
N THR A 153 14.92 -7.07 -6.13
CA THR A 153 16.25 -7.55 -6.54
C THR A 153 16.82 -6.64 -7.63
N PRO A 154 18.13 -6.63 -7.89
CA PRO A 154 18.71 -5.82 -8.97
C PRO A 154 18.03 -6.00 -10.33
N LYS A 155 17.58 -7.23 -10.63
CA LYS A 155 16.83 -7.53 -11.85
C LYS A 155 15.46 -6.86 -11.87
N VAL A 156 14.73 -6.92 -10.77
CA VAL A 156 13.43 -6.24 -10.61
C VAL A 156 13.59 -4.73 -10.69
N GLN A 157 14.63 -4.17 -10.07
CA GLN A 157 14.93 -2.73 -10.15
C GLN A 157 15.14 -2.27 -11.61
N SER A 158 15.95 -3.00 -12.37
CA SER A 158 16.21 -2.70 -13.78
C SER A 158 14.92 -2.80 -14.63
N ASP A 159 14.07 -3.77 -14.33
CA ASP A 159 12.79 -3.97 -15.02
C ASP A 159 11.79 -2.84 -14.71
N ILE A 160 11.73 -2.37 -13.47
CA ILE A 160 10.91 -1.21 -13.06
C ILE A 160 11.33 0.05 -13.84
N VAL A 161 12.61 0.41 -13.78
CA VAL A 161 13.15 1.60 -14.46
C VAL A 161 12.89 1.56 -15.96
N LYS A 162 13.10 0.39 -16.60
CA LYS A 162 12.86 0.19 -18.02
C LYS A 162 11.38 0.34 -18.38
N ASN A 163 10.48 -0.32 -17.66
CA ASN A 163 9.04 -0.31 -17.97
C ASN A 163 8.37 1.04 -17.68
N LEU A 164 8.85 1.79 -16.68
CA LEU A 164 8.41 3.15 -16.41
C LEU A 164 9.14 4.19 -17.27
N ASN A 165 10.12 3.77 -18.10
CA ASN A 165 10.95 4.66 -18.94
C ASN A 165 11.52 5.85 -18.15
N MET A 166 11.99 5.58 -16.92
CA MET A 166 12.55 6.61 -16.04
C MET A 166 13.90 7.10 -16.60
N LYS A 167 14.07 8.43 -16.71
CA LYS A 167 15.27 9.04 -17.30
C LYS A 167 16.05 9.80 -16.23
N GLY A 168 17.32 9.39 -16.04
CA GLY A 168 18.20 10.08 -15.09
C GLY A 168 17.66 10.03 -13.64
N GLU A 169 16.99 8.94 -13.30
CA GLU A 169 16.34 8.80 -12.02
C GLU A 169 17.32 8.90 -10.84
N ALA A 170 16.91 9.62 -9.81
CA ALA A 170 17.55 9.59 -8.50
C ALA A 170 17.14 8.34 -7.75
N ARG A 171 18.11 7.49 -7.34
CA ARG A 171 17.85 6.25 -6.61
C ARG A 171 18.17 6.40 -5.14
N TYR A 172 17.21 6.01 -4.31
CA TYR A 172 17.33 5.99 -2.84
C TYR A 172 17.04 4.59 -2.34
N ILE A 173 18.07 3.93 -1.81
CA ILE A 173 17.97 2.56 -1.29
C ILE A 173 18.31 2.62 0.19
N SER A 174 17.32 2.35 1.04
CA SER A 174 17.50 2.26 2.49
C SER A 174 17.94 0.85 2.88
N SER A 175 18.64 0.74 4.00
CA SER A 175 19.00 -0.56 4.58
C SER A 175 17.74 -1.35 4.97
N PHE A 176 17.77 -2.65 4.69
CA PHE A 176 16.74 -3.59 5.14
C PHE A 176 16.99 -4.07 6.57
N ASN A 177 18.17 -3.79 7.13
CA ASN A 177 18.47 -4.13 8.51
C ASN A 177 17.62 -3.26 9.45
N ARG A 178 16.79 -3.91 10.23
CA ARG A 178 15.92 -3.26 11.22
C ARG A 178 16.42 -3.61 12.61
N GLU A 179 17.23 -2.74 13.17
CA GLU A 179 17.89 -2.94 14.47
C GLU A 179 16.90 -3.12 15.63
N ASN A 180 15.66 -2.63 15.45
CA ASN A 180 14.58 -2.78 16.43
C ASN A 180 13.80 -4.10 16.33
N LEU A 181 14.14 -4.99 15.37
CA LEU A 181 13.51 -6.29 15.22
C LEU A 181 14.44 -7.41 15.63
N TYR A 182 13.95 -8.27 16.52
CA TYR A 182 14.62 -9.49 16.92
C TYR A 182 14.03 -10.69 16.19
N TYR A 183 14.88 -11.46 15.52
CA TYR A 183 14.51 -12.68 14.81
C TYR A 183 14.98 -13.91 15.58
N GLU A 184 14.07 -14.82 15.90
CA GLU A 184 14.37 -16.07 16.55
C GLU A 184 13.83 -17.24 15.73
N ILE A 185 14.68 -18.22 15.42
CA ILE A 185 14.31 -19.45 14.72
C ILE A 185 14.29 -20.59 15.72
N ARG A 186 13.18 -21.30 15.82
CA ARG A 186 13.02 -22.48 16.67
C ARG A 186 12.67 -23.71 15.84
N PRO A 187 13.24 -24.89 16.14
CA PRO A 187 12.85 -26.13 15.50
C PRO A 187 11.35 -26.42 15.72
N LYS A 188 10.66 -26.76 14.65
CA LYS A 188 9.24 -27.14 14.74
C LYS A 188 9.10 -28.52 15.35
N GLY A 189 8.48 -28.62 16.50
CA GLY A 189 8.13 -29.88 17.16
C GLY A 189 6.80 -30.46 16.67
N LYS A 190 6.28 -31.45 17.39
CA LYS A 190 4.91 -31.98 17.20
C LYS A 190 3.89 -30.85 17.41
N LYS A 191 2.76 -30.92 16.71
CA LYS A 191 1.73 -29.84 16.67
C LYS A 191 1.35 -29.38 18.08
N GLU A 192 1.07 -30.29 18.99
CA GLU A 192 0.65 -29.98 20.38
C GLU A 192 1.77 -29.28 21.15
N GLN A 193 2.99 -29.73 21.00
CA GLN A 193 4.17 -29.09 21.61
C GLN A 193 4.38 -27.67 21.09
N THR A 194 4.24 -27.46 19.78
CA THR A 194 4.34 -26.15 19.16
C THR A 194 3.27 -25.19 19.69
N ILE A 195 2.01 -25.65 19.80
CA ILE A 195 0.93 -24.83 20.36
C ILE A 195 1.21 -24.47 21.82
N ARG A 196 1.69 -25.39 22.65
CA ARG A 196 2.08 -25.12 24.04
C ARG A 196 3.20 -24.06 24.12
N GLN A 197 4.19 -24.16 23.25
CA GLN A 197 5.28 -23.17 23.18
C GLN A 197 4.76 -21.77 22.81
N ILE A 198 3.83 -21.68 21.84
CA ILE A 198 3.18 -20.42 21.45
C ILE A 198 2.43 -19.82 22.64
N ILE A 199 1.61 -20.62 23.34
CA ILE A 199 0.87 -20.18 24.52
C ILE A 199 1.81 -19.66 25.62
N GLN A 200 2.88 -20.40 25.91
CA GLN A 200 3.87 -19.98 26.90
C GLN A 200 4.60 -18.69 26.49
N PHE A 201 4.90 -18.56 25.19
CA PHE A 201 5.54 -17.35 24.64
C PHE A 201 4.64 -16.12 24.82
N ILE A 202 3.34 -16.25 24.55
CA ILE A 202 2.37 -15.16 24.69
C ILE A 202 2.15 -14.81 26.16
N LYS A 203 1.96 -15.80 27.04
CA LYS A 203 1.75 -15.57 28.48
C LYS A 203 2.93 -14.85 29.17
N LYS A 204 4.15 -14.99 28.62
CA LYS A 204 5.33 -14.24 29.11
C LYS A 204 5.37 -12.78 28.61
N ARG A 205 4.45 -12.40 27.73
CA ARG A 205 4.37 -11.07 27.10
C ARG A 205 2.99 -10.45 27.27
N SER A 206 2.55 -10.37 28.53
CA SER A 206 1.28 -9.72 28.89
C SER A 206 1.23 -8.29 28.34
N ASN A 207 0.07 -7.86 27.88
CA ASN A 207 -0.18 -6.53 27.31
C ASN A 207 0.57 -6.22 25.99
N GLN A 208 1.02 -7.25 25.27
CA GLN A 208 1.54 -7.10 23.92
C GLN A 208 0.60 -7.72 22.91
N SER A 209 0.44 -7.06 21.76
CA SER A 209 -0.29 -7.59 20.61
C SER A 209 0.62 -8.45 19.73
N GLY A 210 0.06 -9.41 19.01
CA GLY A 210 0.82 -10.27 18.13
C GLY A 210 0.00 -10.88 17.00
N ILE A 211 0.67 -11.32 15.93
CA ILE A 211 0.07 -12.00 14.79
C ILE A 211 0.75 -13.35 14.61
N ILE A 212 -0.04 -14.41 14.46
CA ILE A 212 0.43 -15.77 14.21
C ILE A 212 0.07 -16.15 12.76
N TYR A 213 1.07 -16.27 11.90
CA TYR A 213 0.87 -16.72 10.53
C TYR A 213 0.87 -18.24 10.46
N VAL A 214 -0.13 -18.81 9.78
CA VAL A 214 -0.28 -20.25 9.57
C VAL A 214 -0.67 -20.58 8.13
N GLN A 215 -0.43 -21.82 7.70
CA GLN A 215 -0.57 -22.21 6.30
C GLN A 215 -2.00 -22.45 5.83
N SER A 216 -2.97 -22.68 6.73
CA SER A 216 -4.33 -23.04 6.33
C SER A 216 -5.40 -22.38 7.20
N ARG A 217 -6.58 -22.13 6.60
CA ARG A 217 -7.78 -21.62 7.30
C ARG A 217 -8.11 -22.46 8.53
N LYS A 218 -8.13 -23.78 8.37
CA LYS A 218 -8.40 -24.73 9.47
C LYS A 218 -7.39 -24.60 10.61
N SER A 219 -6.11 -24.38 10.31
CA SER A 219 -5.09 -24.16 11.34
C SER A 219 -5.27 -22.81 12.02
N THR A 220 -5.70 -21.76 11.29
CA THR A 220 -6.00 -20.45 11.85
C THR A 220 -7.07 -20.54 12.92
N GLU A 221 -8.20 -21.21 12.60
CA GLU A 221 -9.31 -21.41 13.52
C GLU A 221 -8.90 -22.26 14.74
N ALA A 222 -8.19 -23.38 14.51
CA ALA A 222 -7.76 -24.27 15.58
C ALA A 222 -6.78 -23.61 16.56
N ILE A 223 -5.85 -22.75 16.08
CA ILE A 223 -4.93 -22.04 16.96
C ILE A 223 -5.67 -20.93 17.71
N ALA A 224 -6.55 -20.18 17.07
CA ALA A 224 -7.34 -19.16 17.72
C ALA A 224 -8.19 -19.78 18.86
N GLU A 225 -8.79 -20.94 18.63
CA GLU A 225 -9.54 -21.68 19.65
C GLU A 225 -8.64 -22.14 20.81
N ALA A 226 -7.49 -22.74 20.49
CA ALA A 226 -6.53 -23.18 21.53
C ALA A 226 -6.03 -21.98 22.38
N LEU A 227 -5.87 -20.79 21.82
CA LEU A 227 -5.51 -19.59 22.57
C LEU A 227 -6.65 -19.13 23.48
N ARG A 228 -7.90 -19.11 22.99
CA ARG A 228 -9.07 -18.71 23.78
C ARG A 228 -9.32 -19.64 24.99
N VAL A 229 -9.19 -20.96 24.80
CA VAL A 229 -9.29 -21.94 25.89
C VAL A 229 -8.21 -21.72 26.95
N ASN A 230 -7.12 -21.03 26.63
CA ASN A 230 -6.04 -20.72 27.57
C ASN A 230 -6.07 -19.26 28.04
N ASP A 231 -7.24 -18.58 27.97
CA ASP A 231 -7.50 -17.23 28.44
C ASP A 231 -6.70 -16.15 27.66
N ILE A 232 -6.35 -16.44 26.39
CA ILE A 232 -5.70 -15.48 25.51
C ILE A 232 -6.72 -14.96 24.51
N LYS A 233 -6.94 -13.63 24.46
CA LYS A 233 -7.80 -13.02 23.44
C LYS A 233 -7.21 -13.25 22.05
N ALA A 234 -7.92 -13.98 21.20
CA ALA A 234 -7.48 -14.29 19.85
C ALA A 234 -8.67 -14.42 18.90
N ALA A 235 -8.51 -13.93 17.67
CA ALA A 235 -9.49 -14.08 16.61
C ALA A 235 -8.82 -14.68 15.36
N PRO A 236 -9.49 -15.61 14.65
CA PRO A 236 -9.02 -16.10 13.37
C PRO A 236 -9.22 -15.03 12.30
N TYR A 237 -8.26 -14.92 11.36
CA TYR A 237 -8.37 -14.02 10.21
C TYR A 237 -7.91 -14.72 8.93
N HIS A 238 -8.82 -14.90 7.99
CA HIS A 238 -8.53 -15.52 6.68
C HIS A 238 -9.59 -15.17 5.63
N ALA A 239 -9.26 -15.37 4.36
CA ALA A 239 -10.12 -15.01 3.22
C ALA A 239 -11.47 -15.77 3.16
N GLY A 240 -11.65 -16.85 3.93
CA GLY A 240 -12.92 -17.57 4.02
C GLY A 240 -13.95 -16.93 4.93
N LEU A 241 -13.57 -15.94 5.74
CA LEU A 241 -14.50 -15.15 6.55
C LEU A 241 -15.22 -14.11 5.67
N ASP A 242 -16.46 -13.77 6.03
CA ASP A 242 -17.19 -12.70 5.37
C ASP A 242 -16.51 -11.33 5.57
N ALA A 243 -16.83 -10.38 4.68
CA ALA A 243 -16.18 -9.07 4.66
C ALA A 243 -16.40 -8.28 5.95
N LYS A 244 -17.59 -8.37 6.56
CA LYS A 244 -17.94 -7.66 7.79
C LYS A 244 -17.14 -8.18 8.98
N THR A 245 -17.04 -9.49 9.13
CA THR A 245 -16.22 -10.15 10.18
C THR A 245 -14.75 -9.79 10.01
N ARG A 246 -14.22 -9.79 8.78
CA ARG A 246 -12.82 -9.38 8.53
C ARG A 246 -12.56 -7.94 8.93
N SER A 247 -13.42 -7.01 8.51
CA SER A 247 -13.28 -5.59 8.87
C SER A 247 -13.32 -5.41 10.38
N LYS A 248 -14.31 -6.00 11.04
CA LYS A 248 -14.42 -5.93 12.51
C LYS A 248 -13.20 -6.48 13.22
N THR A 249 -12.71 -7.67 12.82
CA THR A 249 -11.52 -8.29 13.43
C THR A 249 -10.27 -7.42 13.26
N GLN A 250 -10.14 -6.75 12.12
CA GLN A 250 -9.05 -5.80 11.87
C GLN A 250 -9.17 -4.56 12.75
N ASP A 251 -10.36 -3.98 12.85
CA ASP A 251 -10.61 -2.81 13.69
C ASP A 251 -10.37 -3.14 15.19
N ASP A 252 -10.87 -4.28 15.66
CA ASP A 252 -10.66 -4.75 17.05
C ASP A 252 -9.18 -5.03 17.39
N PHE A 253 -8.33 -5.29 16.38
CA PHE A 253 -6.89 -5.50 16.58
C PHE A 253 -6.10 -4.19 16.61
N LEU A 254 -6.60 -3.14 15.94
CA LEU A 254 -5.94 -1.83 15.86
C LEU A 254 -6.26 -0.92 17.05
N MET A 255 -7.35 -1.21 17.78
CA MET A 255 -7.72 -0.51 19.02
C MET A 255 -7.00 -1.09 20.25
#